data_7c6e6bd14f77725dfe8f402655098189
#
_entry.id   7c6e6bd14f77725dfe8f402655098189
#
_cell.length_a   1.000
_cell.length_b   1.000
_cell.length_c   1.000
_cell.angle_alpha   90.00
_cell.angle_beta   90.00
_cell.angle_gamma   90.00
#
_symmetry.space_group_name_H-M   'P 1'
#
loop_
_entity.id
_entity.type
_entity.pdbx_description
1 polymer ?
#
loop_
_entity_poly.entity_id
_entity_poly.type
_entity_poly.pdbx_seq_one_letter_code
_entity_poly.pdbx_strand_id
1 'polypeptide(L)'
;NATKPQLAFINPAAVLEKNYIAKYEELKAELEASKNQDELNALKNQVNKLMTDADGDGVSDFYDKCPNTPAGTKVDGAGCTLPKVEIPKPVVTNTYIITEEDKKIVTEAIKNLEFDLSKSTIRATSFASLDRVAKLITSKNLSLKLAGHTDSQGSNAYNMKLSKDRAESVKAYLVSKGVNPSRVEATGYGESQPIDNNNTETGRQNNRRVEFTLYN
;
A
#
# COMPACT_ATOMS: atom_id res chain seq x y z
N ASN A 1 -18.91 28.01 15.17
CA ASN A 1 -18.59 26.73 15.83
C ASN A 1 -19.68 25.72 15.50
N ALA A 2 -19.54 25.01 14.37
CA ALA A 2 -20.41 23.91 14.02
C ALA A 2 -19.91 22.66 14.74
N THR A 3 -20.62 22.21 15.76
CA THR A 3 -20.41 20.92 16.40
C THR A 3 -20.70 19.81 15.39
N LYS A 4 -19.71 19.01 15.05
CA LYS A 4 -19.90 17.80 14.24
C LYS A 4 -20.89 16.87 14.96
N PRO A 5 -21.91 16.32 14.27
CA PRO A 5 -22.79 15.35 14.89
C PRO A 5 -21.94 14.12 15.28
N GLN A 6 -21.95 13.77 16.57
CA GLN A 6 -21.41 12.52 17.06
C GLN A 6 -22.26 11.40 16.47
N LEU A 7 -21.71 10.60 15.57
CA LEU A 7 -22.30 9.33 15.15
C LEU A 7 -22.33 8.43 16.38
N ALA A 8 -23.52 8.27 16.97
CA ALA A 8 -23.72 7.30 18.05
C ALA A 8 -23.49 5.90 17.44
N PHE A 9 -22.48 5.22 17.94
CA PHE A 9 -22.22 3.84 17.59
C PHE A 9 -23.35 2.98 18.18
N ILE A 10 -24.33 2.60 17.35
CA ILE A 10 -25.40 1.68 17.76
C ILE A 10 -24.74 0.29 17.79
N ASN A 11 -24.55 -0.24 18.99
CA ASN A 11 -24.07 -1.61 19.17
C ASN A 11 -25.09 -2.59 18.55
N PRO A 12 -24.73 -3.33 17.47
CA PRO A 12 -25.67 -4.24 16.82
C PRO A 12 -26.22 -5.31 17.75
N ALA A 13 -25.43 -5.77 18.73
CA ALA A 13 -25.85 -6.73 19.74
C ALA A 13 -26.97 -6.17 20.63
N ALA A 14 -26.91 -4.89 21.05
CA ALA A 14 -27.94 -4.26 21.83
C ALA A 14 -29.27 -4.05 21.10
N VAL A 15 -29.22 -3.87 19.78
CA VAL A 15 -30.42 -3.80 18.92
C VAL A 15 -31.05 -5.17 18.76
N LEU A 16 -30.24 -6.20 18.56
CA LEU A 16 -30.70 -7.60 18.54
C LEU A 16 -31.38 -7.98 19.87
N GLU A 17 -30.76 -7.71 21.00
CA GLU A 17 -31.29 -8.01 22.32
C GLU A 17 -32.66 -7.35 22.56
N LYS A 18 -32.81 -6.08 22.16
CA LYS A 18 -34.14 -5.42 22.24
C LYS A 18 -35.20 -6.07 21.36
N ASN A 19 -34.82 -6.50 20.15
CA ASN A 19 -35.75 -7.18 19.24
C ASN A 19 -36.15 -8.55 19.77
N TYR A 20 -35.26 -9.27 20.44
CA TYR A 20 -35.53 -10.54 21.10
C TYR A 20 -36.51 -10.37 22.26
N ILE A 21 -36.29 -9.40 23.13
CA ILE A 21 -37.16 -9.13 24.26
C ILE A 21 -38.58 -8.75 23.78
N ALA A 22 -38.66 -7.89 22.75
CA ALA A 22 -39.93 -7.49 22.18
C ALA A 22 -40.71 -8.70 21.60
N LYS A 23 -40.05 -9.58 20.88
CA LYS A 23 -40.67 -10.80 20.29
C LYS A 23 -41.06 -11.81 21.35
N TYR A 24 -40.27 -11.94 22.39
CA TYR A 24 -40.58 -12.78 23.54
C TYR A 24 -41.86 -12.30 24.27
N GLU A 25 -42.02 -11.03 24.57
CA GLU A 25 -43.19 -10.47 25.24
C GLU A 25 -44.47 -10.58 24.35
N GLU A 26 -44.34 -10.38 23.02
CA GLU A 26 -45.40 -10.62 22.07
C GLU A 26 -45.91 -12.08 22.10
N LEU A 27 -44.99 -13.04 21.98
CA LEU A 27 -45.31 -14.48 22.02
C LEU A 27 -45.89 -14.93 23.39
N LYS A 28 -45.41 -14.35 24.48
CA LYS A 28 -45.93 -14.62 25.77
C LYS A 28 -47.38 -14.12 25.95
N ALA A 29 -47.70 -12.95 25.44
CA ALA A 29 -49.07 -12.43 25.44
C ALA A 29 -50.02 -13.29 24.59
N GLU A 30 -49.58 -13.77 23.43
CA GLU A 30 -50.35 -14.73 22.59
C GLU A 30 -50.56 -16.05 23.30
N LEU A 31 -49.56 -16.56 24.00
CA LEU A 31 -49.63 -17.78 24.80
C LEU A 31 -50.70 -17.71 25.92
N GLU A 32 -50.75 -16.57 26.64
CA GLU A 32 -51.73 -16.32 27.70
C GLU A 32 -53.16 -16.15 27.15
N ALA A 33 -53.33 -15.67 25.93
CA ALA A 33 -54.63 -15.47 25.27
C ALA A 33 -55.17 -16.78 24.63
N SER A 34 -54.34 -17.77 24.38
CA SER A 34 -54.75 -19.04 23.71
C SER A 34 -55.53 -19.94 24.66
N LYS A 35 -56.74 -20.34 24.23
CA LYS A 35 -57.59 -21.32 24.91
C LYS A 35 -57.54 -22.71 24.28
N ASN A 36 -56.86 -22.89 23.16
CA ASN A 36 -56.71 -24.13 22.42
C ASN A 36 -55.38 -24.80 22.81
N GLN A 37 -55.46 -26.06 23.30
CA GLN A 37 -54.30 -26.80 23.80
C GLN A 37 -53.22 -27.02 22.71
N ASP A 38 -53.61 -27.20 21.44
CA ASP A 38 -52.68 -27.43 20.34
C ASP A 38 -51.94 -26.15 19.95
N GLU A 39 -52.65 -25.01 19.91
CA GLU A 39 -52.03 -23.69 19.71
C GLU A 39 -51.13 -23.33 20.92
N LEU A 40 -51.56 -23.63 22.12
CA LEU A 40 -50.76 -23.42 23.33
C LEU A 40 -49.45 -24.22 23.31
N ASN A 41 -49.49 -25.47 22.85
CA ASN A 41 -48.31 -26.30 22.71
C ASN A 41 -47.39 -25.83 21.59
N ALA A 42 -47.96 -25.37 20.47
CA ALA A 42 -47.16 -24.80 19.35
C ALA A 42 -46.45 -23.52 19.77
N LEU A 43 -47.15 -22.60 20.48
CA LEU A 43 -46.56 -21.37 21.00
C LEU A 43 -45.48 -21.67 22.07
N LYS A 44 -45.73 -22.62 22.98
CA LYS A 44 -44.71 -23.05 23.97
C LYS A 44 -43.43 -23.53 23.27
N ASN A 45 -43.56 -24.29 22.19
CA ASN A 45 -42.40 -24.76 21.43
C ASN A 45 -41.65 -23.63 20.75
N GLN A 46 -42.34 -22.63 20.22
CA GLN A 46 -41.73 -21.44 19.67
C GLN A 46 -40.99 -20.61 20.73
N VAL A 47 -41.61 -20.39 21.86
CA VAL A 47 -41.01 -19.68 23.02
C VAL A 47 -39.77 -20.43 23.52
N ASN A 48 -39.83 -21.75 23.62
CA ASN A 48 -38.69 -22.55 24.05
C ASN A 48 -37.52 -22.38 23.06
N LYS A 49 -37.76 -22.41 21.74
CA LYS A 49 -36.73 -22.18 20.73
C LYS A 49 -36.10 -20.78 20.77
N LEU A 50 -36.88 -19.78 21.19
CA LEU A 50 -36.36 -18.41 21.40
C LEU A 50 -35.46 -18.29 22.65
N MET A 51 -35.66 -19.21 23.62
CA MET A 51 -34.96 -19.18 24.92
C MET A 51 -33.79 -20.17 24.99
N THR A 52 -33.78 -21.20 24.12
CA THR A 52 -32.69 -22.17 24.07
C THR A 52 -31.58 -21.64 23.16
N ASP A 53 -30.35 -21.88 23.56
CA ASP A 53 -29.11 -21.65 22.83
C ASP A 53 -28.30 -22.95 23.08
N ALA A 54 -28.46 -23.89 22.17
CA ALA A 54 -28.00 -25.25 22.39
C ALA A 54 -26.48 -25.40 22.32
N ASP A 55 -25.80 -24.53 21.54
CA ASP A 55 -24.35 -24.56 21.38
C ASP A 55 -23.63 -23.47 22.19
N GLY A 56 -24.36 -22.54 22.80
CA GLY A 56 -23.81 -21.54 23.71
C GLY A 56 -23.02 -20.44 23.02
N ASP A 57 -23.37 -20.13 21.78
CA ASP A 57 -22.69 -19.09 20.99
C ASP A 57 -23.29 -17.68 21.19
N GLY A 58 -24.43 -17.58 21.90
CA GLY A 58 -25.13 -16.34 22.20
C GLY A 58 -26.25 -15.99 21.22
N VAL A 59 -26.58 -16.87 20.27
CA VAL A 59 -27.72 -16.76 19.36
C VAL A 59 -28.69 -17.91 19.66
N SER A 60 -29.97 -17.60 19.84
CA SER A 60 -30.94 -18.65 20.18
C SER A 60 -31.19 -19.58 18.99
N ASP A 61 -31.56 -20.85 19.26
CA ASP A 61 -31.86 -21.90 18.29
C ASP A 61 -32.87 -21.47 17.21
N PHE A 62 -33.72 -20.49 17.51
CA PHE A 62 -34.71 -20.00 16.57
C PHE A 62 -34.11 -19.12 15.46
N TYR A 63 -33.08 -18.34 15.76
CA TYR A 63 -32.41 -17.45 14.82
C TYR A 63 -31.09 -17.99 14.33
N ASP A 64 -30.58 -19.02 15.02
CA ASP A 64 -29.32 -19.64 14.68
C ASP A 64 -29.40 -20.40 13.35
N LYS A 65 -28.53 -20.04 12.41
CA LYS A 65 -28.34 -20.68 11.10
C LYS A 65 -27.14 -21.62 11.06
N CYS A 66 -26.31 -21.55 12.08
CA CYS A 66 -25.06 -22.31 12.19
C CYS A 66 -25.03 -23.13 13.50
N PRO A 67 -26.02 -24.06 13.71
CA PRO A 67 -26.09 -24.84 14.94
C PRO A 67 -24.83 -25.70 15.10
N ASN A 68 -24.27 -25.71 16.29
CA ASN A 68 -22.99 -26.30 16.70
C ASN A 68 -21.76 -25.40 16.52
N THR A 69 -21.91 -24.10 16.58
CA THR A 69 -20.79 -23.17 16.72
C THR A 69 -20.13 -23.37 18.08
N PRO A 70 -18.80 -23.55 18.19
CA PRO A 70 -18.15 -23.79 19.47
C PRO A 70 -18.37 -22.63 20.44
N ALA A 71 -18.75 -22.93 21.67
CA ALA A 71 -18.99 -21.95 22.72
C ALA A 71 -17.82 -20.96 22.88
N GLY A 72 -18.13 -19.67 22.98
CA GLY A 72 -17.13 -18.59 23.08
C GLY A 72 -16.53 -18.13 21.76
N THR A 73 -16.95 -18.68 20.63
CA THR A 73 -16.61 -18.20 19.29
C THR A 73 -17.37 -16.89 19.03
N LYS A 74 -16.71 -15.89 18.44
CA LYS A 74 -17.41 -14.68 17.99
C LYS A 74 -18.22 -14.98 16.75
N VAL A 75 -19.52 -14.79 16.84
CA VAL A 75 -20.48 -15.05 15.78
C VAL A 75 -21.15 -13.76 15.29
N ASP A 76 -21.76 -13.81 14.12
CA ASP A 76 -22.69 -12.78 13.66
C ASP A 76 -24.08 -12.95 14.27
N GLY A 77 -25.04 -12.09 13.91
CA GLY A 77 -26.41 -12.17 14.41
C GLY A 77 -27.22 -13.40 13.96
N ALA A 78 -26.61 -14.30 13.18
CA ALA A 78 -27.19 -15.55 12.71
C ALA A 78 -26.47 -16.79 13.27
N GLY A 79 -25.64 -16.65 14.32
CA GLY A 79 -24.90 -17.74 14.94
C GLY A 79 -23.69 -18.24 14.14
N CYS A 80 -23.38 -17.62 13.01
CA CYS A 80 -22.30 -18.09 12.16
C CYS A 80 -20.96 -17.40 12.52
N THR A 81 -19.88 -18.19 12.52
CA THR A 81 -18.54 -17.68 12.83
C THR A 81 -18.15 -16.52 11.93
N LEU A 82 -17.72 -15.41 12.53
CA LEU A 82 -17.19 -14.29 11.77
C LEU A 82 -15.92 -14.71 11.00
N PRO A 83 -15.77 -14.28 9.74
CA PRO A 83 -14.55 -14.54 9.02
C PRO A 83 -13.37 -13.94 9.81
N LYS A 84 -12.32 -14.73 10.02
CA LYS A 84 -11.12 -14.28 10.69
C LYS A 84 -10.50 -13.16 9.85
N VAL A 85 -10.74 -11.93 10.25
CA VAL A 85 -10.07 -10.79 9.66
C VAL A 85 -8.60 -10.90 10.06
N GLU A 86 -7.78 -11.40 9.14
CA GLU A 86 -6.34 -11.25 9.28
C GLU A 86 -6.05 -9.75 9.14
N ILE A 87 -5.88 -9.09 10.28
CA ILE A 87 -5.36 -7.73 10.28
C ILE A 87 -3.98 -7.84 9.64
N PRO A 88 -3.76 -7.25 8.44
CA PRO A 88 -2.45 -7.26 7.85
C PRO A 88 -1.48 -6.70 8.90
N LYS A 89 -0.44 -7.46 9.21
CA LYS A 89 0.61 -6.98 10.13
C LYS A 89 0.98 -5.58 9.67
N PRO A 90 1.07 -4.60 10.59
CA PRO A 90 1.46 -3.25 10.22
C PRO A 90 2.73 -3.38 9.38
N VAL A 91 2.66 -2.98 8.13
CA VAL A 91 3.85 -2.83 7.30
C VAL A 91 4.63 -1.73 8.00
N VAL A 92 5.66 -2.13 8.74
CA VAL A 92 6.63 -1.17 9.28
C VAL A 92 7.34 -0.63 8.05
N THR A 93 6.80 0.44 7.48
CA THR A 93 7.52 1.25 6.52
C THR A 93 8.66 1.88 7.32
N ASN A 94 9.80 1.21 7.34
CA ASN A 94 11.03 1.85 7.77
C ASN A 94 11.29 3.01 6.83
N THR A 95 10.74 4.17 7.15
CA THR A 95 11.02 5.41 6.44
C THR A 95 12.47 5.74 6.74
N TYR A 96 13.35 5.39 5.82
CA TYR A 96 14.77 5.63 5.98
C TYR A 96 15.05 7.13 5.82
N ILE A 97 15.70 7.74 6.78
CA ILE A 97 16.13 9.15 6.65
C ILE A 97 17.39 9.17 5.76
N ILE A 98 17.27 9.77 4.56
CA ILE A 98 18.40 9.95 3.65
C ILE A 98 19.43 10.87 4.33
N THR A 99 20.62 10.34 4.59
CA THR A 99 21.70 11.06 5.28
C THR A 99 22.56 11.87 4.30
N GLU A 100 23.36 12.79 4.82
CA GLU A 100 24.33 13.55 4.01
C GLU A 100 25.40 12.63 3.39
N GLU A 101 25.74 11.52 4.05
CA GLU A 101 26.63 10.51 3.48
C GLU A 101 26.03 9.80 2.27
N ASP A 102 24.74 9.51 2.31
CA ASP A 102 24.01 8.92 1.17
C ASP A 102 24.03 9.87 -0.04
N LYS A 103 23.77 11.14 0.20
CA LYS A 103 23.86 12.18 -0.83
C LYS A 103 25.26 12.32 -1.40
N LYS A 104 26.28 12.15 -0.57
CA LYS A 104 27.68 12.21 -0.98
C LYS A 104 28.03 11.07 -1.96
N ILE A 105 27.60 9.85 -1.66
CA ILE A 105 27.78 8.68 -2.55
C ILE A 105 27.16 8.96 -3.92
N VAL A 106 25.95 9.50 -3.95
CA VAL A 106 25.24 9.83 -5.20
C VAL A 106 25.94 10.98 -5.94
N THR A 107 26.36 12.03 -5.24
CA THR A 107 27.08 13.16 -5.84
C THR A 107 28.40 12.72 -6.47
N GLU A 108 29.15 11.83 -5.82
CA GLU A 108 30.36 11.26 -6.40
C GLU A 108 30.07 10.41 -7.65
N ALA A 109 28.96 9.67 -7.64
CA ALA A 109 28.58 8.88 -8.82
C ALA A 109 28.22 9.76 -10.00
N ILE A 110 27.50 10.87 -9.78
CA ILE A 110 27.18 11.87 -10.81
C ILE A 110 28.48 12.45 -11.39
N LYS A 111 29.39 12.87 -10.52
CA LYS A 111 30.66 13.51 -10.91
C LYS A 111 31.56 12.57 -11.73
N ASN A 112 31.53 11.27 -11.43
CA ASN A 112 32.37 10.25 -12.06
C ASN A 112 31.68 9.52 -13.21
N LEU A 113 30.43 9.90 -13.55
CA LEU A 113 29.68 9.25 -14.62
C LEU A 113 30.10 9.77 -15.98
N GLU A 114 30.68 8.89 -16.75
CA GLU A 114 31.13 9.18 -18.13
C GLU A 114 30.48 8.23 -19.14
N PHE A 115 30.17 8.77 -20.30
CA PHE A 115 29.70 8.02 -21.46
C PHE A 115 30.68 8.16 -22.64
N ASP A 116 30.63 7.21 -23.54
CA ASP A 116 31.30 7.37 -24.82
C ASP A 116 30.67 8.52 -25.60
N LEU A 117 31.48 9.13 -26.48
CA LEU A 117 31.03 10.28 -27.26
C LEU A 117 29.79 9.93 -28.09
N SER A 118 28.76 10.74 -27.97
CA SER A 118 27.47 10.58 -28.67
C SER A 118 26.79 9.22 -28.45
N LYS A 119 27.15 8.49 -27.37
CA LYS A 119 26.57 7.18 -27.03
C LYS A 119 25.98 7.19 -25.61
N SER A 120 25.23 6.14 -25.30
CA SER A 120 24.74 5.81 -23.96
C SER A 120 25.58 4.73 -23.26
N THR A 121 26.69 4.29 -23.88
CA THR A 121 27.60 3.32 -23.29
C THR A 121 28.35 3.94 -22.12
N ILE A 122 28.19 3.38 -20.92
CA ILE A 122 28.86 3.83 -19.69
C ILE A 122 30.32 3.38 -19.75
N ARG A 123 31.25 4.29 -19.46
CA ARG A 123 32.67 3.97 -19.37
C ARG A 123 33.01 3.20 -18.11
N ALA A 124 33.99 2.32 -18.21
CA ALA A 124 34.42 1.47 -17.10
C ALA A 124 34.88 2.25 -15.84
N THR A 125 35.39 3.47 -16.02
CA THR A 125 35.76 4.41 -14.95
C THR A 125 34.60 4.75 -14.01
N SER A 126 33.36 4.68 -14.51
CA SER A 126 32.15 5.00 -13.75
C SER A 126 31.64 3.83 -12.88
N PHE A 127 32.05 2.59 -13.17
CA PHE A 127 31.44 1.41 -12.54
C PHE A 127 31.62 1.37 -11.03
N ALA A 128 32.79 1.70 -10.53
CA ALA A 128 33.08 1.65 -9.08
C ALA A 128 32.15 2.60 -8.28
N SER A 129 31.83 3.77 -8.82
CA SER A 129 30.91 4.72 -8.17
C SER A 129 29.45 4.26 -8.28
N LEU A 130 29.05 3.69 -9.43
CA LEU A 130 27.72 3.13 -9.62
C LEU A 130 27.47 1.88 -8.75
N ASP A 131 28.49 1.03 -8.52
CA ASP A 131 28.39 -0.12 -7.61
C ASP A 131 28.09 0.34 -6.17
N ARG A 132 28.67 1.46 -5.73
CA ARG A 132 28.35 2.07 -4.42
C ARG A 132 26.91 2.54 -4.34
N VAL A 133 26.40 3.15 -5.41
CA VAL A 133 24.99 3.56 -5.49
C VAL A 133 24.06 2.36 -5.47
N ALA A 134 24.37 1.29 -6.22
CA ALA A 134 23.59 0.05 -6.21
C ALA A 134 23.51 -0.56 -4.81
N LYS A 135 24.64 -0.64 -4.12
CA LYS A 135 24.72 -1.12 -2.74
C LYS A 135 23.91 -0.27 -1.78
N LEU A 136 23.98 1.07 -1.92
CA LEU A 136 23.22 2.00 -1.11
C LEU A 136 21.71 1.78 -1.27
N ILE A 137 21.20 1.75 -2.51
CA ILE A 137 19.78 1.56 -2.80
C ILE A 137 19.29 0.23 -2.24
N THR A 138 20.04 -0.85 -2.45
CA THR A 138 19.66 -2.20 -2.01
C THR A 138 19.67 -2.32 -0.48
N SER A 139 20.73 -1.82 0.18
CA SER A 139 20.90 -1.98 1.63
C SER A 139 19.92 -1.15 2.45
N LYS A 140 19.50 0.00 1.94
CA LYS A 140 18.62 0.96 2.62
C LYS A 140 17.19 0.98 2.05
N ASN A 141 16.90 0.11 1.07
CA ASN A 141 15.61 0.02 0.41
C ASN A 141 15.11 1.36 -0.16
N LEU A 142 16.04 2.20 -0.62
CA LEU A 142 15.77 3.50 -1.22
C LEU A 142 15.32 3.36 -2.68
N SER A 143 14.76 4.45 -3.20
CA SER A 143 14.42 4.61 -4.61
C SER A 143 15.29 5.69 -5.25
N LEU A 144 15.50 5.61 -6.56
CA LEU A 144 16.34 6.52 -7.31
C LEU A 144 15.63 7.01 -8.57
N LYS A 145 15.65 8.32 -8.78
CA LYS A 145 15.22 8.94 -10.02
C LYS A 145 16.45 9.40 -10.80
N LEU A 146 16.53 9.00 -12.08
CA LEU A 146 17.58 9.35 -13.03
C LEU A 146 17.01 10.31 -14.06
N ALA A 147 17.64 11.47 -14.24
CA ALA A 147 17.26 12.49 -15.19
C ALA A 147 18.44 12.74 -16.17
N GLY A 148 18.29 12.33 -17.42
CA GLY A 148 19.31 12.52 -18.45
C GLY A 148 19.14 13.85 -19.16
N HIS A 149 20.27 14.53 -19.43
CA HIS A 149 20.33 15.81 -20.12
C HIS A 149 21.42 15.80 -21.20
N THR A 150 21.27 16.66 -22.18
CA THR A 150 22.28 16.93 -23.23
C THR A 150 22.60 18.41 -23.28
N ASP A 151 23.64 18.76 -24.01
CA ASP A 151 23.83 20.11 -24.52
C ASP A 151 22.87 20.38 -25.69
N SER A 152 22.97 21.59 -26.28
CA SER A 152 22.12 22.01 -27.41
C SER A 152 22.65 21.62 -28.79
N GLN A 153 23.64 20.73 -28.88
CA GLN A 153 24.16 20.26 -30.15
C GLN A 153 23.32 19.11 -30.70
N GLY A 154 22.78 19.28 -31.91
CA GLY A 154 21.93 18.29 -32.56
C GLY A 154 20.46 18.67 -32.63
N SER A 155 19.61 17.73 -33.03
CA SER A 155 18.17 17.97 -33.02
C SER A 155 17.54 17.62 -31.67
N ASN A 156 16.46 18.32 -31.30
CA ASN A 156 15.72 18.07 -30.05
C ASN A 156 15.31 16.59 -29.93
N ALA A 157 14.85 15.97 -31.04
CA ALA A 157 14.46 14.57 -31.05
C ALA A 157 15.63 13.61 -30.76
N TYR A 158 16.80 13.90 -31.33
CA TYR A 158 18.03 13.15 -31.05
C TYR A 158 18.46 13.32 -29.59
N ASN A 159 18.49 14.55 -29.09
CA ASN A 159 18.87 14.87 -27.73
C ASN A 159 17.92 14.26 -26.69
N MET A 160 16.61 14.29 -26.96
CA MET A 160 15.61 13.61 -26.12
C MET A 160 15.87 12.11 -26.04
N LYS A 161 16.10 11.47 -27.19
CA LYS A 161 16.42 10.04 -27.23
C LYS A 161 17.74 9.71 -26.51
N LEU A 162 18.81 10.45 -26.82
CA LEU A 162 20.15 10.21 -26.24
C LEU A 162 20.13 10.35 -24.71
N SER A 163 19.47 11.38 -24.18
CA SER A 163 19.35 11.60 -22.74
C SER A 163 18.60 10.49 -22.05
N LYS A 164 17.49 10.01 -22.66
CA LYS A 164 16.73 8.88 -22.17
C LYS A 164 17.56 7.59 -22.19
N ASP A 165 18.22 7.29 -23.31
CA ASP A 165 19.05 6.10 -23.46
C ASP A 165 20.19 6.08 -22.44
N ARG A 166 20.77 7.23 -22.08
CA ARG A 166 21.78 7.35 -21.04
C ARG A 166 21.23 7.04 -19.65
N ALA A 167 20.08 7.62 -19.29
CA ALA A 167 19.42 7.33 -18.02
C ALA A 167 19.03 5.83 -17.91
N GLU A 168 18.50 5.26 -18.98
CA GLU A 168 18.15 3.83 -19.04
C GLU A 168 19.39 2.91 -18.95
N SER A 169 20.53 3.32 -19.53
CA SER A 169 21.79 2.55 -19.39
C SER A 169 22.27 2.52 -17.95
N VAL A 170 22.17 3.64 -17.23
CA VAL A 170 22.49 3.68 -15.79
C VAL A 170 21.54 2.78 -15.02
N LYS A 171 20.22 2.87 -15.27
CA LYS A 171 19.23 1.99 -14.65
C LYS A 171 19.54 0.53 -14.91
N ALA A 172 19.79 0.14 -16.17
CA ALA A 172 20.11 -1.23 -16.52
C ALA A 172 21.36 -1.74 -15.78
N TYR A 173 22.38 -0.89 -15.65
CA TYR A 173 23.57 -1.22 -14.88
C TYR A 173 23.25 -1.47 -13.41
N LEU A 174 22.50 -0.57 -12.75
CA LEU A 174 22.11 -0.72 -11.33
C LEU A 174 21.28 -1.99 -11.12
N VAL A 175 20.35 -2.28 -12.02
CA VAL A 175 19.55 -3.52 -12.00
C VAL A 175 20.44 -4.76 -12.12
N SER A 176 21.45 -4.73 -13.00
CA SER A 176 22.42 -5.83 -13.14
C SER A 176 23.22 -6.09 -11.85
N LYS A 177 23.30 -5.08 -10.95
CA LYS A 177 23.94 -5.15 -9.63
C LYS A 177 22.96 -5.50 -8.50
N GLY A 178 21.74 -5.92 -8.84
CA GLY A 178 20.75 -6.41 -7.87
C GLY A 178 19.77 -5.38 -7.35
N VAL A 179 19.74 -4.16 -7.90
CA VAL A 179 18.72 -3.16 -7.57
C VAL A 179 17.37 -3.57 -8.19
N ASN A 180 16.29 -3.53 -7.40
CA ASN A 180 14.96 -3.82 -7.91
C ASN A 180 14.57 -2.78 -8.99
N PRO A 181 14.17 -3.22 -10.21
CA PRO A 181 13.80 -2.31 -11.31
C PRO A 181 12.70 -1.30 -10.97
N SER A 182 11.76 -1.65 -10.08
CA SER A 182 10.68 -0.77 -9.64
C SER A 182 11.15 0.40 -8.76
N ARG A 183 12.38 0.34 -8.25
CA ARG A 183 12.98 1.37 -7.42
C ARG A 183 13.83 2.37 -8.19
N VAL A 184 13.96 2.20 -9.50
CA VAL A 184 14.73 3.12 -10.34
C VAL A 184 13.85 3.64 -11.47
N GLU A 185 13.64 4.95 -11.48
CA GLU A 185 12.99 5.66 -12.58
C GLU A 185 14.05 6.29 -13.49
N ALA A 186 13.86 6.24 -14.81
CA ALA A 186 14.77 6.84 -15.77
C ALA A 186 14.00 7.71 -16.77
N THR A 187 14.35 8.99 -16.86
CA THR A 187 13.71 9.98 -17.74
C THR A 187 14.77 10.75 -18.52
N GLY A 188 14.48 11.04 -19.80
CA GLY A 188 15.30 11.92 -20.62
C GLY A 188 14.61 13.28 -20.78
N TYR A 189 15.39 14.35 -20.68
CA TYR A 189 14.94 15.73 -20.88
C TYR A 189 15.59 16.40 -22.07
N GLY A 190 16.56 15.73 -22.75
CA GLY A 190 17.29 16.33 -23.85
C GLY A 190 17.99 17.61 -23.42
N GLU A 191 17.90 18.64 -24.26
CA GLU A 191 18.48 19.97 -24.03
C GLU A 191 17.54 20.96 -23.33
N SER A 192 16.33 20.54 -22.93
CA SER A 192 15.27 21.42 -22.43
C SER A 192 15.55 22.02 -21.05
N GLN A 193 16.48 21.45 -20.29
CA GLN A 193 16.79 21.88 -18.91
C GLN A 193 18.31 22.12 -18.73
N PRO A 194 18.87 23.16 -19.37
CA PRO A 194 20.28 23.49 -19.21
C PRO A 194 20.56 24.06 -17.80
N ILE A 195 21.71 23.71 -17.23
CA ILE A 195 22.21 24.29 -15.97
C ILE A 195 23.34 25.29 -16.21
N ASP A 196 23.87 25.32 -17.44
CA ASP A 196 24.96 26.20 -17.81
C ASP A 196 24.82 26.69 -19.26
N ASN A 197 25.67 27.64 -19.67
CA ASN A 197 25.61 28.29 -20.96
C ASN A 197 26.06 27.36 -22.11
N ASN A 198 25.17 27.03 -23.02
CA ASN A 198 25.44 26.19 -24.17
C ASN A 198 26.39 26.81 -25.22
N ASN A 199 26.66 28.13 -25.14
CA ASN A 199 27.57 28.80 -26.06
C ASN A 199 29.06 28.52 -25.74
N THR A 200 29.37 28.04 -24.55
CA THR A 200 30.73 27.67 -24.13
C THR A 200 30.91 26.16 -24.09
N GLU A 201 32.12 25.68 -24.37
CA GLU A 201 32.38 24.22 -24.27
C GLU A 201 32.22 23.71 -22.83
N THR A 202 32.69 24.50 -21.85
CA THR A 202 32.54 24.19 -20.43
C THR A 202 31.06 24.06 -20.05
N GLY A 203 30.24 25.01 -20.49
CA GLY A 203 28.79 24.96 -20.19
C GLY A 203 28.10 23.78 -20.88
N ARG A 204 28.46 23.48 -22.11
CA ARG A 204 27.97 22.27 -22.79
C ARG A 204 28.36 20.99 -22.02
N GLN A 205 29.61 20.91 -21.55
CA GLN A 205 30.07 19.78 -20.74
C GLN A 205 29.24 19.61 -19.47
N ASN A 206 28.90 20.72 -18.79
CA ASN A 206 28.06 20.70 -17.59
C ASN A 206 26.61 20.27 -17.91
N ASN A 207 26.11 20.63 -19.08
CA ASN A 207 24.76 20.23 -19.52
C ASN A 207 24.68 18.75 -19.90
N ARG A 208 25.73 18.13 -20.41
CA ARG A 208 25.81 16.67 -20.72
C ARG A 208 25.93 15.85 -19.43
N ARG A 209 24.83 15.67 -18.71
CA ARG A 209 24.82 15.03 -17.38
C ARG A 209 23.65 14.06 -17.22
N VAL A 210 23.75 13.22 -16.19
CA VAL A 210 22.61 12.50 -15.63
C VAL A 210 22.52 12.86 -14.15
N GLU A 211 21.40 13.39 -13.73
CA GLU A 211 21.12 13.72 -12.35
C GLU A 211 20.52 12.51 -11.61
N PHE A 212 20.85 12.36 -10.34
CA PHE A 212 20.38 11.29 -9.47
C PHE A 212 19.67 11.90 -8.26
N THR A 213 18.42 11.52 -8.03
CA THR A 213 17.64 11.96 -6.87
C THR A 213 17.20 10.74 -6.07
N LEU A 214 17.68 10.63 -4.83
CA LEU A 214 17.23 9.61 -3.89
C LEU A 214 15.89 9.98 -3.27
N TYR A 215 15.02 8.98 -3.07
CA TYR A 215 13.77 9.12 -2.34
C TYR A 215 13.37 7.79 -1.67
N ASN A 216 12.41 7.86 -0.75
CA ASN A 216 11.86 6.72 -0.03
C ASN A 216 10.67 6.12 -0.76
#